data_f20e69e26c60b67bce300245d7eda3ab
#
_entry.id   f20e69e26c60b67bce300245d7eda3ab
#
_cell.length_a   1.000
_cell.length_b   1.000
_cell.length_c   1.000
_cell.angle_alpha   90.00
_cell.angle_beta   90.00
_cell.angle_gamma   90.00
#
_symmetry.space_group_name_H-M   'P 1'
#
loop_
_entity.id
_entity.type
_entity.pdbx_description
1 polymer ?
#
loop_
_entity_poly.entity_id
_entity_poly.type
_entity_poly.pdbx_seq_one_letter_code
_entity_poly.pdbx_strand_id
1 'polypeptide(L)'
;MTDIALSVRGLEKTFHPGLFEASIEVLKGLSFEVARGEIFGFLGPNGAGKTTTVKAITEIISPDAGEITICGLPHTSLEAKKRIGFMSESPYVYRHLTGREYLRFSGELLGLDRSGLADRISEVLGQVGMSGRADRTVGTYSKGMLQRVALGQALLGEPELLILDEPMSGLDPVGRRDVRDIILKQAAAGVTVFFSTHIIPDVEMICDRVAIVVDGRVRAIGAVSELVSAEAASYEATFVGAMPSDLRTPLEAHHVASGASWVRVTAEHHDSLIQELGDQGAKVISLDPVRTTLEDLLMSHYEETGS
;
A
#
# COMPACT_ATOMS: atom_id res chain seq x y z
N MET A 1 21.03 7.21 14.41
CA MET A 1 19.62 7.09 14.83
C MET A 1 18.80 7.42 13.60
N THR A 2 17.94 6.52 13.16
CA THR A 2 17.05 6.77 12.00
C THR A 2 16.12 7.93 12.35
N ASP A 3 16.04 8.93 11.50
CA ASP A 3 15.15 10.08 11.71
C ASP A 3 13.71 9.62 11.36
N ILE A 4 12.80 9.64 12.33
CA ILE A 4 11.44 9.10 12.21
C ILE A 4 10.47 10.22 11.80
N ALA A 5 9.73 9.99 10.72
CA ALA A 5 8.68 10.90 10.25
C ALA A 5 7.33 10.60 10.90
N LEU A 6 7.00 9.32 11.13
CA LEU A 6 5.77 8.91 11.80
C LEU A 6 6.07 7.78 12.78
N SER A 7 5.65 7.92 14.04
CA SER A 7 5.68 6.84 15.02
C SER A 7 4.29 6.63 15.59
N VAL A 8 3.85 5.37 15.59
CA VAL A 8 2.58 4.91 16.14
C VAL A 8 2.89 3.80 17.13
N ARG A 9 2.42 3.93 18.39
CA ARG A 9 2.72 2.98 19.46
C ARG A 9 1.46 2.61 20.24
N GLY A 10 1.15 1.31 20.25
CA GLY A 10 0.05 0.76 21.04
C GLY A 10 -1.32 1.35 20.68
N LEU A 11 -1.57 1.63 19.38
CA LEU A 11 -2.80 2.30 18.95
C LEU A 11 -4.01 1.38 19.08
N GLU A 12 -5.02 1.82 19.82
CA GLU A 12 -6.27 1.08 20.05
C GLU A 12 -7.48 1.92 19.66
N LYS A 13 -8.48 1.24 19.08
CA LYS A 13 -9.77 1.85 18.75
C LYS A 13 -10.89 0.85 18.76
N THR A 14 -11.91 1.15 19.58
CA THR A 14 -13.17 0.43 19.66
C THR A 14 -14.31 1.34 19.24
N PHE A 15 -15.18 0.85 18.41
CA PHE A 15 -16.41 1.54 18.04
C PHE A 15 -17.62 0.94 18.76
N HIS A 16 -18.52 1.79 19.20
CA HIS A 16 -19.77 1.43 19.86
C HIS A 16 -20.94 1.85 18.95
N PRO A 17 -21.42 0.96 18.04
CA PRO A 17 -22.41 1.34 17.01
C PRO A 17 -23.77 1.73 17.59
N GLY A 18 -24.17 1.20 18.75
CA GLY A 18 -25.44 1.49 19.40
C GLY A 18 -25.58 0.88 20.78
N LEU A 19 -26.69 1.24 21.47
CA LEU A 19 -26.96 0.82 22.86
C LEU A 19 -27.14 -0.72 23.02
N PHE A 20 -27.45 -1.42 21.94
CA PHE A 20 -27.73 -2.88 21.96
C PHE A 20 -26.81 -3.66 21.01
N GLU A 21 -25.85 -3.01 20.38
CA GLU A 21 -24.91 -3.66 19.47
C GLU A 21 -23.58 -3.92 20.19
N ALA A 22 -22.94 -5.04 19.84
CA ALA A 22 -21.63 -5.37 20.38
C ALA A 22 -20.59 -4.32 19.96
N SER A 23 -19.71 -3.96 20.86
CA SER A 23 -18.58 -3.08 20.52
C SER A 23 -17.63 -3.80 19.58
N ILE A 24 -17.09 -3.06 18.62
CA ILE A 24 -16.20 -3.58 17.59
C ILE A 24 -14.81 -3.00 17.85
N GLU A 25 -13.89 -3.84 18.32
CA GLU A 25 -12.48 -3.49 18.48
C GLU A 25 -11.79 -3.57 17.12
N VAL A 26 -11.44 -2.41 16.55
CA VAL A 26 -10.88 -2.29 15.20
C VAL A 26 -9.36 -2.20 15.22
N LEU A 27 -8.78 -1.49 16.19
CA LEU A 27 -7.33 -1.42 16.38
C LEU A 27 -6.97 -2.03 17.73
N LYS A 28 -5.98 -2.93 17.73
CA LYS A 28 -5.68 -3.83 18.84
C LYS A 28 -4.21 -3.72 19.27
N GLY A 29 -3.77 -2.52 19.66
CA GLY A 29 -2.40 -2.26 20.09
C GLY A 29 -1.40 -2.15 18.93
N LEU A 30 -1.82 -1.55 17.82
CA LEU A 30 -1.05 -1.44 16.58
C LEU A 30 0.17 -0.51 16.76
N SER A 31 1.35 -0.96 16.33
CA SER A 31 2.60 -0.20 16.47
C SER A 31 3.47 -0.33 15.21
N PHE A 32 4.00 0.80 14.74
CA PHE A 32 4.97 0.86 13.63
C PHE A 32 5.66 2.22 13.58
N GLU A 33 6.76 2.29 12.83
CA GLU A 33 7.50 3.53 12.59
C GLU A 33 7.83 3.67 11.10
N VAL A 34 7.75 4.91 10.60
CA VAL A 34 8.11 5.30 9.24
C VAL A 34 9.30 6.24 9.29
N ALA A 35 10.37 5.88 8.59
CA ALA A 35 11.58 6.70 8.50
C ALA A 35 11.36 7.89 7.56
N ARG A 36 12.17 8.96 7.73
CA ARG A 36 12.11 10.09 6.78
C ARG A 36 12.57 9.68 5.40
N GLY A 37 11.86 10.15 4.38
CA GLY A 37 12.17 9.98 2.97
C GLY A 37 11.85 8.59 2.41
N GLU A 38 11.32 7.64 3.22
CA GLU A 38 10.89 6.34 2.71
C GLU A 38 9.45 6.36 2.16
N ILE A 39 9.17 5.44 1.26
CA ILE A 39 7.81 5.08 0.86
C ILE A 39 7.40 3.86 1.68
N PHE A 40 6.46 4.04 2.59
CA PHE A 40 5.98 3.01 3.49
C PHE A 40 4.57 2.56 3.12
N GLY A 41 4.42 1.28 2.80
CA GLY A 41 3.16 0.62 2.50
C GLY A 41 2.46 0.13 3.77
N PHE A 42 1.16 0.34 3.87
CA PHE A 42 0.31 -0.18 4.94
C PHE A 42 -0.70 -1.15 4.31
N LEU A 43 -0.29 -2.41 4.19
CA LEU A 43 -0.97 -3.45 3.41
C LEU A 43 -1.90 -4.29 4.28
N GLY A 44 -3.08 -4.59 3.79
CA GLY A 44 -4.00 -5.51 4.47
C GLY A 44 -5.35 -5.62 3.76
N PRO A 45 -6.16 -6.63 4.11
CA PRO A 45 -7.49 -6.80 3.54
C PRO A 45 -8.44 -5.68 3.95
N ASN A 46 -9.61 -5.64 3.33
CA ASN A 46 -10.68 -4.75 3.76
C ASN A 46 -11.14 -5.12 5.17
N GLY A 47 -11.34 -4.11 6.02
CA GLY A 47 -11.67 -4.32 7.44
C GLY A 47 -10.47 -4.53 8.38
N ALA A 48 -9.23 -4.61 7.88
CA ALA A 48 -8.03 -4.79 8.72
C ALA A 48 -7.70 -3.60 9.65
N GLY A 49 -8.42 -2.48 9.53
CA GLY A 49 -8.19 -1.27 10.33
C GLY A 49 -7.38 -0.17 9.64
N LYS A 50 -7.02 -0.33 8.35
CA LYS A 50 -6.17 0.62 7.60
C LYS A 50 -6.70 2.06 7.63
N THR A 51 -7.91 2.28 7.11
CA THR A 51 -8.55 3.60 7.10
C THR A 51 -8.78 4.16 8.51
N THR A 52 -9.05 3.29 9.49
CA THR A 52 -9.18 3.70 10.91
C THR A 52 -7.85 4.21 11.45
N THR A 53 -6.74 3.54 11.13
CA THR A 53 -5.38 3.97 11.48
C THR A 53 -5.05 5.32 10.83
N VAL A 54 -5.31 5.48 9.53
CA VAL A 54 -5.13 6.76 8.81
C VAL A 54 -5.93 7.88 9.46
N LYS A 55 -7.20 7.64 9.78
CA LYS A 55 -8.08 8.63 10.46
C LYS A 55 -7.59 8.99 11.85
N ALA A 56 -7.01 8.05 12.60
CA ALA A 56 -6.40 8.32 13.90
C ALA A 56 -5.14 9.17 13.76
N ILE A 57 -4.24 8.85 12.83
CA ILE A 57 -3.02 9.62 12.55
C ILE A 57 -3.35 11.07 12.16
N THR A 58 -4.39 11.26 11.35
CA THR A 58 -4.83 12.59 10.88
C THR A 58 -5.78 13.30 11.85
N GLU A 59 -6.04 12.71 13.03
CA GLU A 59 -6.96 13.25 14.07
C GLU A 59 -8.40 13.48 13.56
N ILE A 60 -8.84 12.74 12.56
CA ILE A 60 -10.25 12.68 12.14
C ILE A 60 -11.07 11.91 13.19
N ILE A 61 -10.45 10.92 13.84
CA ILE A 61 -10.99 10.20 14.99
C ILE A 61 -9.95 10.19 16.10
N SER A 62 -10.41 10.23 17.36
CA SER A 62 -9.52 10.05 18.51
C SER A 62 -9.33 8.57 18.80
N PRO A 63 -8.09 8.09 18.99
CA PRO A 63 -7.83 6.75 19.49
C PRO A 63 -8.30 6.61 20.95
N ASP A 64 -8.51 5.36 21.41
CA ASP A 64 -8.87 5.08 22.79
C ASP A 64 -7.63 4.88 23.66
N ALA A 65 -6.53 4.41 23.06
CA ALA A 65 -5.20 4.31 23.66
C ALA A 65 -4.10 4.41 22.61
N GLY A 66 -2.86 4.59 23.08
CA GLY A 66 -1.67 4.67 22.24
C GLY A 66 -1.16 6.07 22.03
N GLU A 67 -0.01 6.18 21.38
CA GLU A 67 0.68 7.43 21.10
C GLU A 67 1.01 7.54 19.62
N ILE A 68 0.81 8.74 19.06
CA ILE A 68 1.15 9.06 17.67
C ILE A 68 2.00 10.32 17.65
N THR A 69 3.18 10.24 17.03
CA THR A 69 4.03 11.40 16.77
C THR A 69 4.34 11.55 15.30
N ILE A 70 4.37 12.80 14.83
CA ILE A 70 4.68 13.17 13.46
C ILE A 70 5.87 14.12 13.48
N CYS A 71 6.96 13.72 12.85
CA CYS A 71 8.22 14.48 12.86
C CYS A 71 8.66 14.86 14.30
N GLY A 72 8.48 13.94 15.26
CA GLY A 72 8.81 14.14 16.67
C GLY A 72 7.81 14.99 17.46
N LEU A 73 6.72 15.44 16.86
CA LEU A 73 5.68 16.24 17.50
C LEU A 73 4.41 15.40 17.76
N PRO A 74 3.66 15.66 18.84
CA PRO A 74 2.34 15.03 19.03
C PRO A 74 1.44 15.31 17.83
N HIS A 75 0.78 14.28 17.28
CA HIS A 75 -0.08 14.39 16.08
C HIS A 75 -1.23 15.39 16.24
N THR A 76 -1.67 15.65 17.49
CA THR A 76 -2.71 16.62 17.83
C THR A 76 -2.25 18.08 17.72
N SER A 77 -0.94 18.33 17.64
CA SER A 77 -0.42 19.69 17.57
C SER A 77 -0.62 20.31 16.18
N LEU A 78 -0.89 21.63 16.16
CA LEU A 78 -1.03 22.36 14.90
C LEU A 78 0.25 22.28 14.03
N GLU A 79 1.40 22.29 14.68
CA GLU A 79 2.69 22.21 13.99
C GLU A 79 2.90 20.83 13.32
N ALA A 80 2.44 19.74 13.92
CA ALA A 80 2.43 18.42 13.28
C ALA A 80 1.50 18.41 12.06
N LYS A 81 0.31 18.99 12.20
CA LYS A 81 -0.69 19.05 11.11
C LYS A 81 -0.21 19.85 9.89
N LYS A 82 0.57 20.90 10.10
CA LYS A 82 1.17 21.68 9.01
C LYS A 82 2.20 20.89 8.19
N ARG A 83 2.74 19.80 8.76
CA ARG A 83 3.74 18.95 8.08
C ARG A 83 3.12 17.82 7.28
N ILE A 84 1.79 17.66 7.36
CA ILE A 84 1.07 16.56 6.71
C ILE A 84 0.39 17.04 5.45
N GLY A 85 0.52 16.25 4.37
CA GLY A 85 -0.43 16.24 3.26
C GLY A 85 -1.31 15.00 3.38
N PHE A 86 -2.62 15.17 3.32
CA PHE A 86 -3.54 14.04 3.45
C PHE A 86 -4.48 13.93 2.25
N MET A 87 -4.65 12.69 1.76
CA MET A 87 -5.64 12.34 0.76
C MET A 87 -6.42 11.11 1.25
N SER A 88 -7.74 11.25 1.35
CA SER A 88 -8.64 10.12 1.68
C SER A 88 -8.95 9.27 0.44
N GLU A 89 -9.36 8.02 0.65
CA GLU A 89 -9.80 7.09 -0.41
C GLU A 89 -10.87 7.70 -1.32
N SER A 90 -11.85 8.38 -0.73
CA SER A 90 -12.92 9.08 -1.44
C SER A 90 -12.85 10.58 -1.16
N PRO A 91 -12.04 11.34 -1.94
CA PRO A 91 -11.87 12.76 -1.70
C PRO A 91 -13.21 13.51 -1.83
N TYR A 92 -13.55 14.27 -0.81
CA TYR A 92 -14.69 15.15 -0.90
C TYR A 92 -14.32 16.42 -1.66
N VAL A 93 -14.87 16.57 -2.84
CA VAL A 93 -14.58 17.69 -3.73
C VAL A 93 -15.84 18.50 -4.04
N TYR A 94 -15.72 19.80 -4.11
CA TYR A 94 -16.81 20.69 -4.51
C TYR A 94 -16.99 20.64 -6.03
N ARG A 95 -17.96 19.85 -6.49
CA ARG A 95 -18.17 19.53 -7.91
C ARG A 95 -18.40 20.72 -8.83
N HIS A 96 -18.86 21.84 -8.29
CA HIS A 96 -19.13 23.08 -9.02
C HIS A 96 -17.89 23.95 -9.24
N LEU A 97 -16.81 23.73 -8.47
CA LEU A 97 -15.55 24.44 -8.63
C LEU A 97 -14.74 23.86 -9.80
N THR A 98 -13.90 24.69 -10.40
CA THR A 98 -12.81 24.20 -11.27
C THR A 98 -11.68 23.60 -10.43
N GLY A 99 -10.79 22.82 -11.04
CA GLY A 99 -9.65 22.26 -10.32
C GLY A 99 -8.75 23.34 -9.69
N ARG A 100 -8.56 24.47 -10.38
CA ARG A 100 -7.82 25.63 -9.89
C ARG A 100 -8.51 26.30 -8.71
N GLU A 101 -9.83 26.50 -8.79
CA GLU A 101 -10.62 27.08 -7.69
C GLU A 101 -10.64 26.16 -6.49
N TYR A 102 -10.75 24.85 -6.69
CA TYR A 102 -10.70 23.86 -5.62
C TYR A 102 -9.35 23.90 -4.89
N LEU A 103 -8.22 23.94 -5.61
CA LEU A 103 -6.90 24.07 -4.98
C LEU A 103 -6.71 25.42 -4.30
N ARG A 104 -7.25 26.50 -4.85
CA ARG A 104 -7.22 27.83 -4.21
C ARG A 104 -7.99 27.82 -2.89
N PHE A 105 -9.20 27.28 -2.89
CA PHE A 105 -10.01 27.14 -1.69
C PHE A 105 -9.27 26.30 -0.62
N SER A 106 -8.66 25.19 -1.03
CA SER A 106 -7.88 24.36 -0.11
C SER A 106 -6.65 25.07 0.45
N GLY A 107 -5.93 25.83 -0.38
CA GLY A 107 -4.76 26.61 0.05
C GLY A 107 -5.13 27.73 1.03
N GLU A 108 -6.27 28.39 0.82
CA GLU A 108 -6.79 29.40 1.74
C GLU A 108 -7.20 28.78 3.09
N LEU A 109 -7.78 27.57 3.08
CA LEU A 109 -8.10 26.83 4.33
C LEU A 109 -6.84 26.41 5.09
N LEU A 110 -5.78 26.05 4.37
CA LEU A 110 -4.46 25.73 4.96
C LEU A 110 -3.74 26.97 5.50
N GLY A 111 -4.27 28.18 5.25
CA GLY A 111 -3.66 29.44 5.66
C GLY A 111 -2.42 29.81 4.85
N LEU A 112 -2.28 29.31 3.62
CA LEU A 112 -1.16 29.68 2.76
C LEU A 112 -1.22 31.15 2.36
N ASP A 113 -0.03 31.76 2.22
CA ASP A 113 0.05 33.18 1.84
C ASP A 113 -0.53 33.41 0.43
N ARG A 114 -1.45 34.35 0.34
CA ARG A 114 -2.14 34.69 -0.90
C ARG A 114 -1.22 35.22 -2.00
N SER A 115 -0.09 35.82 -1.64
CA SER A 115 0.86 36.41 -2.59
C SER A 115 1.54 35.35 -3.46
N GLY A 116 1.80 34.14 -2.93
CA GLY A 116 2.42 33.02 -3.63
C GLY A 116 1.46 31.92 -4.06
N LEU A 117 0.20 31.94 -3.60
CA LEU A 117 -0.73 30.84 -3.76
C LEU A 117 -1.05 30.50 -5.24
N ALA A 118 -1.13 31.50 -6.10
CA ALA A 118 -1.42 31.27 -7.53
C ALA A 118 -0.30 30.52 -8.25
N ASP A 119 0.95 30.86 -7.94
CA ASP A 119 2.14 30.20 -8.48
C ASP A 119 2.24 28.77 -7.92
N ARG A 120 2.02 28.59 -6.61
CA ARG A 120 1.99 27.28 -5.98
C ARG A 120 0.93 26.36 -6.57
N ILE A 121 -0.29 26.86 -6.81
CA ILE A 121 -1.36 26.11 -7.48
C ILE A 121 -0.92 25.68 -8.88
N SER A 122 -0.29 26.57 -9.63
CA SER A 122 0.15 26.27 -10.99
C SER A 122 1.25 25.21 -11.01
N GLU A 123 2.18 25.28 -10.08
CA GLU A 123 3.22 24.27 -9.85
C GLU A 123 2.60 22.89 -9.52
N VAL A 124 1.73 22.85 -8.51
CA VAL A 124 1.07 21.61 -8.07
C VAL A 124 0.23 20.99 -9.18
N LEU A 125 -0.53 21.80 -9.94
CA LEU A 125 -1.25 21.32 -11.12
C LEU A 125 -0.31 20.70 -12.17
N GLY A 126 0.89 21.23 -12.31
CA GLY A 126 1.95 20.64 -13.14
C GLY A 126 2.44 19.30 -12.59
N GLN A 127 2.72 19.24 -11.29
CA GLN A 127 3.20 18.03 -10.62
C GLN A 127 2.21 16.88 -10.77
N VAL A 128 0.90 17.13 -10.66
CA VAL A 128 -0.15 16.11 -10.78
C VAL A 128 -0.69 15.93 -12.20
N GLY A 129 -0.08 16.58 -13.20
CA GLY A 129 -0.47 16.45 -14.62
C GLY A 129 -1.86 16.98 -14.95
N MET A 130 -2.32 18.02 -14.21
CA MET A 130 -3.66 18.58 -14.35
C MET A 130 -3.69 19.99 -14.97
N SER A 131 -2.55 20.57 -15.36
CA SER A 131 -2.46 21.93 -15.92
C SER A 131 -3.44 22.18 -17.07
N GLY A 132 -3.52 21.26 -18.04
CA GLY A 132 -4.43 21.39 -19.20
C GLY A 132 -5.92 21.14 -18.90
N ARG A 133 -6.26 20.81 -17.66
CA ARG A 133 -7.63 20.54 -17.20
C ARG A 133 -8.03 21.39 -16.00
N ALA A 134 -7.13 22.26 -15.52
CA ALA A 134 -7.27 23.05 -14.30
C ALA A 134 -8.53 23.91 -14.26
N ASP A 135 -8.93 24.46 -15.39
CA ASP A 135 -10.06 25.40 -15.51
C ASP A 135 -11.38 24.72 -15.92
N ARG A 136 -11.41 23.36 -15.97
CA ARG A 136 -12.64 22.59 -16.12
C ARG A 136 -13.24 22.30 -14.74
N THR A 137 -14.58 22.26 -14.70
CA THR A 137 -15.34 21.94 -13.48
C THR A 137 -15.01 20.52 -12.99
N VAL A 138 -14.69 20.39 -11.70
CA VAL A 138 -14.34 19.12 -11.04
C VAL A 138 -15.44 18.05 -11.20
N GLY A 139 -16.71 18.47 -11.27
CA GLY A 139 -17.83 17.58 -11.54
C GLY A 139 -17.76 16.82 -12.86
N THR A 140 -16.91 17.27 -13.82
CA THR A 140 -16.70 16.61 -15.12
C THR A 140 -15.43 15.74 -15.16
N TYR A 141 -14.72 15.62 -14.04
CA TYR A 141 -13.48 14.84 -13.96
C TYR A 141 -13.76 13.35 -13.92
N SER A 142 -12.89 12.56 -14.57
CA SER A 142 -12.82 11.11 -14.36
C SER A 142 -12.33 10.82 -12.95
N LYS A 143 -12.49 9.58 -12.49
CA LYS A 143 -11.98 9.15 -11.17
C LYS A 143 -10.47 9.42 -11.04
N GLY A 144 -9.66 9.09 -12.05
CA GLY A 144 -8.22 9.38 -12.05
C GLY A 144 -7.89 10.88 -12.02
N MET A 145 -8.68 11.74 -12.67
CA MET A 145 -8.52 13.19 -12.57
C MET A 145 -8.87 13.71 -11.19
N LEU A 146 -9.93 13.18 -10.55
CA LEU A 146 -10.30 13.51 -9.18
C LEU A 146 -9.19 13.12 -8.20
N GLN A 147 -8.65 11.91 -8.34
CA GLN A 147 -7.56 11.41 -7.52
C GLN A 147 -6.32 12.30 -7.64
N ARG A 148 -5.94 12.68 -8.88
CA ARG A 148 -4.79 13.56 -9.11
C ARG A 148 -4.98 14.96 -8.53
N VAL A 149 -6.15 15.57 -8.66
CA VAL A 149 -6.38 16.88 -8.05
C VAL A 149 -6.45 16.83 -6.54
N ALA A 150 -6.96 15.74 -5.95
CA ALA A 150 -6.94 15.50 -4.51
C ALA A 150 -5.50 15.29 -3.99
N LEU A 151 -4.68 14.55 -4.75
CA LEU A 151 -3.24 14.45 -4.46
C LEU A 151 -2.57 15.83 -4.54
N GLY A 152 -2.94 16.65 -5.54
CA GLY A 152 -2.51 18.04 -5.63
C GLY A 152 -2.89 18.86 -4.40
N GLN A 153 -4.10 18.69 -3.87
CA GLN A 153 -4.51 19.33 -2.61
C GLN A 153 -3.60 18.92 -1.44
N ALA A 154 -3.26 17.63 -1.33
CA ALA A 154 -2.37 17.15 -0.28
C ALA A 154 -0.94 17.71 -0.39
N LEU A 155 -0.51 18.08 -1.59
CA LEU A 155 0.82 18.64 -1.87
C LEU A 155 0.91 20.17 -1.70
N LEU A 156 -0.21 20.88 -1.58
CA LEU A 156 -0.23 22.35 -1.53
C LEU A 156 0.65 22.95 -0.43
N GLY A 157 0.61 22.35 0.76
CA GLY A 157 1.32 22.83 1.96
C GLY A 157 2.79 22.39 2.04
N GLU A 158 3.38 21.84 0.99
CA GLU A 158 4.76 21.31 0.99
C GLU A 158 5.01 20.34 2.16
N PRO A 159 4.26 19.24 2.24
CA PRO A 159 4.31 18.36 3.39
C PRO A 159 5.66 17.65 3.53
N GLU A 160 6.10 17.43 4.78
CA GLU A 160 7.20 16.51 5.09
C GLU A 160 6.74 15.05 5.08
N LEU A 161 5.44 14.82 5.37
CA LEU A 161 4.80 13.50 5.40
C LEU A 161 3.52 13.54 4.57
N LEU A 162 3.46 12.72 3.52
CA LEU A 162 2.28 12.54 2.67
C LEU A 162 1.56 11.25 3.10
N ILE A 163 0.31 11.40 3.56
CA ILE A 163 -0.55 10.29 4.01
C ILE A 163 -1.65 10.07 2.99
N LEU A 164 -1.69 8.88 2.39
CA LEU A 164 -2.61 8.54 1.32
C LEU A 164 -3.42 7.30 1.68
N ASP A 165 -4.74 7.42 1.73
CA ASP A 165 -5.65 6.30 1.96
C ASP A 165 -6.13 5.75 0.63
N GLU A 166 -5.70 4.52 0.27
CA GLU A 166 -6.05 3.81 -0.96
C GLU A 166 -5.90 4.67 -2.25
N PRO A 167 -4.73 5.33 -2.50
CA PRO A 167 -4.60 6.35 -3.54
C PRO A 167 -4.84 5.86 -4.96
N MET A 168 -4.68 4.56 -5.21
CA MET A 168 -4.79 3.94 -6.53
C MET A 168 -6.05 3.07 -6.68
N SER A 169 -6.92 3.02 -5.66
CA SER A 169 -8.12 2.19 -5.66
C SER A 169 -9.11 2.56 -6.75
N GLY A 170 -9.55 1.54 -7.50
CA GLY A 170 -10.57 1.68 -8.56
C GLY A 170 -10.14 2.55 -9.75
N LEU A 171 -8.84 2.76 -9.95
CA LEU A 171 -8.27 3.34 -11.15
C LEU A 171 -7.98 2.25 -12.20
N ASP A 172 -8.05 2.64 -13.47
CA ASP A 172 -7.55 1.83 -14.57
C ASP A 172 -6.01 1.77 -14.54
N PRO A 173 -5.36 0.86 -15.31
CA PRO A 173 -3.90 0.71 -15.28
C PRO A 173 -3.13 2.00 -15.60
N VAL A 174 -3.67 2.87 -16.47
CA VAL A 174 -3.05 4.14 -16.82
C VAL A 174 -3.13 5.11 -15.65
N GLY A 175 -4.32 5.26 -15.06
CA GLY A 175 -4.51 6.12 -13.89
C GLY A 175 -3.68 5.70 -12.68
N ARG A 176 -3.53 4.38 -12.44
CA ARG A 176 -2.62 3.85 -11.40
C ARG A 176 -1.18 4.25 -11.65
N ARG A 177 -0.69 4.08 -12.88
CA ARG A 177 0.65 4.49 -13.27
C ARG A 177 0.86 5.98 -13.03
N ASP A 178 -0.08 6.83 -13.46
CA ASP A 178 0.01 8.27 -13.27
C ASP A 178 0.15 8.65 -11.78
N VAL A 179 -0.68 8.08 -10.90
CA VAL A 179 -0.64 8.35 -9.45
C VAL A 179 0.66 7.82 -8.85
N ARG A 180 1.09 6.63 -9.21
CA ARG A 180 2.36 6.04 -8.78
C ARG A 180 3.56 6.92 -9.14
N ASP A 181 3.61 7.39 -10.39
CA ASP A 181 4.69 8.24 -10.88
C ASP A 181 4.76 9.58 -10.10
N ILE A 182 3.60 10.11 -9.67
CA ILE A 182 3.55 11.30 -8.81
C ILE A 182 4.13 10.96 -7.43
N ILE A 183 3.72 9.84 -6.81
CA ILE A 183 4.23 9.40 -5.49
C ILE A 183 5.75 9.25 -5.54
N LEU A 184 6.28 8.55 -6.54
CA LEU A 184 7.73 8.34 -6.72
C LEU A 184 8.48 9.66 -6.88
N LYS A 185 7.93 10.64 -7.60
CA LYS A 185 8.52 11.98 -7.74
C LYS A 185 8.57 12.74 -6.43
N GLN A 186 7.54 12.62 -5.60
CA GLN A 186 7.52 13.26 -4.27
C GLN A 186 8.56 12.62 -3.34
N ALA A 187 8.65 11.30 -3.32
CA ALA A 187 9.66 10.59 -2.55
C ALA A 187 11.08 10.95 -3.00
N ALA A 188 11.34 11.01 -4.32
CA ALA A 188 12.61 11.45 -4.88
C ALA A 188 12.96 12.91 -4.52
N ALA A 189 11.97 13.75 -4.22
CA ALA A 189 12.13 15.10 -3.71
C ALA A 189 12.34 15.15 -2.18
N GLY A 190 12.38 14.00 -1.49
CA GLY A 190 12.62 13.87 -0.06
C GLY A 190 11.38 13.87 0.83
N VAL A 191 10.17 13.86 0.23
CA VAL A 191 8.91 13.73 0.99
C VAL A 191 8.77 12.29 1.47
N THR A 192 8.48 12.11 2.75
CA THR A 192 8.11 10.80 3.30
C THR A 192 6.70 10.44 2.83
N VAL A 193 6.48 9.22 2.38
CA VAL A 193 5.15 8.77 1.92
C VAL A 193 4.68 7.58 2.75
N PHE A 194 3.52 7.71 3.35
CA PHE A 194 2.77 6.62 3.97
C PHE A 194 1.48 6.40 3.19
N PHE A 195 1.26 5.20 2.66
CA PHE A 195 -0.02 4.93 2.00
C PHE A 195 -0.60 3.58 2.39
N SER A 196 -1.92 3.56 2.59
CA SER A 196 -2.68 2.33 2.79
C SER A 196 -3.08 1.71 1.46
N THR A 197 -3.09 0.39 1.37
CA THR A 197 -3.62 -0.35 0.22
C THR A 197 -3.99 -1.78 0.57
N HIS A 198 -4.85 -2.39 -0.24
CA HIS A 198 -5.09 -3.83 -0.27
C HIS A 198 -4.47 -4.50 -1.51
N ILE A 199 -3.73 -3.74 -2.32
CA ILE A 199 -3.22 -4.16 -3.63
C ILE A 199 -1.72 -4.41 -3.53
N ILE A 200 -1.34 -5.69 -3.48
CA ILE A 200 0.04 -6.15 -3.29
C ILE A 200 0.99 -5.62 -4.38
N PRO A 201 0.67 -5.69 -5.69
CA PRO A 201 1.54 -5.16 -6.73
C PRO A 201 1.90 -3.67 -6.57
N ASP A 202 1.01 -2.85 -6.00
CA ASP A 202 1.32 -1.44 -5.77
C ASP A 202 2.41 -1.28 -4.70
N VAL A 203 2.41 -2.14 -3.66
CA VAL A 203 3.44 -2.17 -2.61
C VAL A 203 4.77 -2.64 -3.16
N GLU A 204 4.78 -3.78 -3.86
CA GLU A 204 6.00 -4.37 -4.42
C GLU A 204 6.72 -3.46 -5.42
N MET A 205 5.96 -2.60 -6.11
CA MET A 205 6.51 -1.71 -7.14
C MET A 205 7.17 -0.45 -6.58
N ILE A 206 6.71 0.08 -5.45
CA ILE A 206 7.14 1.42 -5.03
C ILE A 206 7.54 1.54 -3.56
N CYS A 207 7.22 0.57 -2.69
CA CYS A 207 7.54 0.69 -1.27
C CYS A 207 8.97 0.25 -0.96
N ASP A 208 9.62 1.00 -0.10
CA ASP A 208 10.87 0.58 0.54
C ASP A 208 10.58 -0.46 1.63
N ARG A 209 9.58 -0.15 2.48
CA ARG A 209 9.13 -1.02 3.57
C ARG A 209 7.61 -1.13 3.59
N VAL A 210 7.12 -2.18 4.20
CA VAL A 210 5.69 -2.45 4.36
C VAL A 210 5.37 -2.99 5.74
N ALA A 211 4.22 -2.61 6.28
CA ALA A 211 3.56 -3.29 7.39
C ALA A 211 2.35 -4.07 6.85
N ILE A 212 2.30 -5.36 7.14
CA ILE A 212 1.14 -6.21 6.86
C ILE A 212 0.22 -6.15 8.08
N VAL A 213 -1.04 -5.74 7.84
CA VAL A 213 -2.04 -5.56 8.90
C VAL A 213 -3.21 -6.49 8.69
N VAL A 214 -3.52 -7.28 9.71
CA VAL A 214 -4.65 -8.19 9.73
C VAL A 214 -5.33 -8.07 11.09
N ASP A 215 -6.65 -7.96 11.09
CA ASP A 215 -7.46 -7.91 12.30
C ASP A 215 -6.98 -6.87 13.34
N GLY A 216 -6.69 -5.65 12.88
CA GLY A 216 -6.28 -4.53 13.74
C GLY A 216 -4.88 -4.62 14.36
N ARG A 217 -4.04 -5.56 13.90
CA ARG A 217 -2.66 -5.77 14.38
C ARG A 217 -1.66 -5.74 13.24
N VAL A 218 -0.46 -5.25 13.49
CA VAL A 218 0.69 -5.46 12.59
C VAL A 218 1.14 -6.91 12.76
N ARG A 219 1.15 -7.67 11.68
CA ARG A 219 1.57 -9.08 11.65
C ARG A 219 3.00 -9.24 11.18
N ALA A 220 3.40 -8.45 10.21
CA ALA A 220 4.77 -8.39 9.73
C ALA A 220 5.13 -6.95 9.36
N ILE A 221 6.41 -6.60 9.50
CA ILE A 221 6.95 -5.30 9.09
C ILE A 221 8.40 -5.49 8.69
N GLY A 222 8.78 -4.95 7.53
CA GLY A 222 10.16 -5.07 7.03
C GLY A 222 10.33 -4.40 5.68
N ALA A 223 11.55 -4.45 5.15
CA ALA A 223 11.80 -4.07 3.77
C ALA A 223 11.06 -5.02 2.83
N VAL A 224 10.48 -4.49 1.74
CA VAL A 224 9.77 -5.32 0.76
C VAL A 224 10.70 -6.42 0.21
N SER A 225 11.95 -6.07 -0.04
CA SER A 225 12.98 -7.01 -0.52
C SER A 225 13.36 -8.10 0.48
N GLU A 226 13.13 -7.90 1.78
CA GLU A 226 13.39 -8.88 2.84
C GLU A 226 12.18 -9.81 3.06
N LEU A 227 10.98 -9.25 2.96
CA LEU A 227 9.73 -9.99 3.13
C LEU A 227 9.41 -10.87 1.92
N VAL A 228 9.74 -10.40 0.71
CA VAL A 228 9.72 -11.20 -0.51
C VAL A 228 11.05 -11.93 -0.60
N SER A 229 11.08 -13.23 -0.28
CA SER A 229 12.33 -13.99 -0.29
C SER A 229 13.01 -13.93 -1.66
N ALA A 230 14.28 -13.54 -1.69
CA ALA A 230 15.11 -13.59 -2.89
C ALA A 230 15.41 -15.03 -3.32
N GLU A 231 15.41 -15.97 -2.36
CA GLU A 231 15.65 -17.39 -2.59
C GLU A 231 14.32 -18.11 -2.82
N ALA A 232 14.30 -18.99 -3.81
CA ALA A 232 13.14 -19.82 -4.06
C ALA A 232 12.96 -20.81 -2.89
N ALA A 233 11.80 -20.80 -2.26
CA ALA A 233 11.44 -21.79 -1.25
C ALA A 233 11.16 -23.15 -1.90
N SER A 234 10.58 -23.14 -3.11
CA SER A 234 10.30 -24.32 -3.93
C SER A 234 10.40 -23.99 -5.41
N TYR A 235 10.32 -25.02 -6.26
CA TYR A 235 10.31 -24.92 -7.70
C TYR A 235 9.09 -25.61 -8.28
N GLU A 236 8.52 -25.02 -9.32
CA GLU A 236 7.46 -25.61 -10.11
C GLU A 236 8.02 -26.07 -11.47
N ALA A 237 7.91 -27.37 -11.73
CA ALA A 237 8.27 -27.94 -13.00
C ALA A 237 7.03 -28.34 -13.78
N THR A 238 6.94 -27.88 -15.03
CA THR A 238 5.94 -28.34 -16.01
C THR A 238 6.61 -29.21 -17.04
N PHE A 239 6.08 -30.41 -17.30
CA PHE A 239 6.63 -31.35 -18.28
C PHE A 239 5.53 -32.08 -19.06
N VAL A 240 5.87 -32.54 -20.26
CA VAL A 240 5.00 -33.41 -21.08
C VAL A 240 5.36 -34.85 -20.84
N GLY A 241 4.35 -35.68 -20.65
CA GLY A 241 4.46 -37.10 -20.38
C GLY A 241 3.67 -37.55 -19.17
N ALA A 242 3.62 -38.85 -18.95
CA ALA A 242 3.01 -39.39 -17.74
C ALA A 242 3.88 -39.09 -16.53
N MET A 243 3.23 -38.91 -15.39
CA MET A 243 3.92 -38.80 -14.10
C MET A 243 4.75 -40.11 -13.90
N PRO A 244 6.06 -40.00 -13.63
CA PRO A 244 6.87 -41.16 -13.36
C PRO A 244 6.36 -41.90 -12.10
N SER A 245 6.20 -43.23 -12.23
CA SER A 245 5.69 -44.07 -11.12
C SER A 245 6.73 -44.26 -10.00
N ASP A 246 8.01 -44.08 -10.35
CA ASP A 246 9.15 -44.37 -9.45
C ASP A 246 9.88 -43.10 -9.01
N LEU A 247 9.18 -41.96 -8.97
CA LEU A 247 9.74 -40.69 -8.51
C LEU A 247 10.15 -40.79 -7.04
N ARG A 248 11.44 -40.58 -6.75
CA ARG A 248 12.00 -40.66 -5.39
C ARG A 248 11.98 -39.28 -4.72
N THR A 249 12.01 -38.24 -5.53
CA THR A 249 11.96 -36.86 -5.07
C THR A 249 10.60 -36.58 -4.42
N PRO A 250 10.57 -36.13 -3.17
CA PRO A 250 9.32 -35.79 -2.49
C PRO A 250 8.68 -34.57 -3.15
N LEU A 251 7.41 -34.68 -3.51
CA LEU A 251 6.62 -33.60 -4.10
C LEU A 251 5.75 -32.92 -3.04
N GLU A 252 5.73 -31.59 -3.05
CA GLU A 252 4.80 -30.79 -2.23
C GLU A 252 3.40 -30.80 -2.84
N ALA A 253 3.30 -30.73 -4.17
CA ALA A 253 2.05 -30.76 -4.91
C ALA A 253 2.26 -31.33 -6.32
N HIS A 254 1.19 -31.89 -6.90
CA HIS A 254 1.17 -32.26 -8.32
C HIS A 254 -0.20 -32.08 -8.93
N HIS A 255 -0.23 -31.78 -10.22
CA HIS A 255 -1.46 -31.66 -11.00
C HIS A 255 -1.21 -32.13 -12.42
N VAL A 256 -2.22 -32.76 -13.05
CA VAL A 256 -2.14 -33.22 -14.45
C VAL A 256 -3.32 -32.60 -15.22
N ALA A 257 -3.03 -31.85 -16.26
CA ALA A 257 -4.04 -31.25 -17.13
C ALA A 257 -3.57 -31.24 -18.60
N SER A 258 -4.49 -31.57 -19.52
CA SER A 258 -4.28 -31.37 -20.95
C SER A 258 -3.00 -32.04 -21.54
N GLY A 259 -2.55 -33.16 -20.94
CA GLY A 259 -1.34 -33.87 -21.40
C GLY A 259 -0.02 -33.31 -20.91
N ALA A 260 -0.05 -32.35 -20.02
CA ALA A 260 1.10 -31.85 -19.27
C ALA A 260 0.92 -32.15 -17.76
N SER A 261 2.02 -32.46 -17.11
CA SER A 261 2.10 -32.64 -15.65
C SER A 261 2.81 -31.44 -15.05
N TRP A 262 2.28 -30.98 -13.92
CA TRP A 262 2.83 -29.91 -13.10
C TRP A 262 3.16 -30.47 -11.73
N VAL A 263 4.35 -30.18 -11.21
CA VAL A 263 4.81 -30.62 -9.89
C VAL A 263 5.51 -29.49 -9.16
N ARG A 264 5.36 -29.45 -7.83
CA ARG A 264 6.10 -28.55 -6.95
C ARG A 264 7.02 -29.37 -6.04
N VAL A 265 8.24 -28.89 -5.88
CA VAL A 265 9.29 -29.52 -5.08
C VAL A 265 10.04 -28.45 -4.30
N THR A 266 10.54 -28.79 -3.11
CA THR A 266 11.40 -27.91 -2.31
C THR A 266 12.67 -27.53 -3.07
N ALA A 267 13.25 -26.36 -2.76
CA ALA A 267 14.47 -25.88 -3.39
C ALA A 267 15.64 -26.87 -3.28
N GLU A 268 15.69 -27.69 -2.22
CA GLU A 268 16.74 -28.69 -2.02
C GLU A 268 16.66 -29.85 -3.00
N HIS A 269 15.51 -30.12 -3.56
CA HIS A 269 15.23 -31.32 -4.36
C HIS A 269 15.01 -31.03 -5.86
N HIS A 270 15.08 -29.74 -6.30
CA HIS A 270 14.75 -29.40 -7.68
C HIS A 270 15.69 -30.03 -8.72
N ASP A 271 17.00 -30.09 -8.42
CA ASP A 271 18.00 -30.73 -9.31
C ASP A 271 17.74 -32.23 -9.46
N SER A 272 17.41 -32.90 -8.33
CA SER A 272 17.07 -34.34 -8.34
C SER A 272 15.83 -34.62 -9.16
N LEU A 273 14.81 -33.74 -9.05
CA LEU A 273 13.58 -33.85 -9.84
C LEU A 273 13.88 -33.78 -11.35
N ILE A 274 14.67 -32.78 -11.78
CA ILE A 274 15.00 -32.62 -13.20
C ILE A 274 15.74 -33.83 -13.73
N GLN A 275 16.69 -34.37 -12.98
CA GLN A 275 17.44 -35.53 -13.35
C GLN A 275 16.52 -36.76 -13.47
N GLU A 276 15.66 -37.02 -12.49
CA GLU A 276 14.73 -38.15 -12.54
C GLU A 276 13.73 -38.05 -13.68
N LEU A 277 13.19 -36.83 -13.96
CA LEU A 277 12.32 -36.61 -15.10
C LEU A 277 13.03 -36.84 -16.45
N GLY A 278 14.29 -36.40 -16.57
CA GLY A 278 15.11 -36.61 -17.75
C GLY A 278 15.43 -38.09 -18.01
N ASP A 279 15.79 -38.84 -16.97
CA ASP A 279 16.10 -40.27 -17.04
C ASP A 279 14.89 -41.10 -17.49
N GLN A 280 13.69 -40.66 -17.20
CA GLN A 280 12.44 -41.32 -17.61
C GLN A 280 11.84 -40.78 -18.91
N GLY A 281 12.57 -39.89 -19.59
CA GLY A 281 12.20 -39.39 -20.92
C GLY A 281 11.08 -38.34 -20.88
N ALA A 282 10.77 -37.77 -19.74
CA ALA A 282 9.85 -36.64 -19.62
C ALA A 282 10.49 -35.37 -20.20
N LYS A 283 9.72 -34.62 -21.00
CA LYS A 283 10.20 -33.37 -21.58
C LYS A 283 9.79 -32.21 -20.68
N VAL A 284 10.73 -31.66 -19.92
CA VAL A 284 10.51 -30.45 -19.10
C VAL A 284 10.27 -29.26 -20.04
N ILE A 285 9.16 -28.53 -19.82
CA ILE A 285 8.77 -27.34 -20.56
C ILE A 285 9.26 -26.10 -19.83
N SER A 286 9.05 -26.03 -18.51
CA SER A 286 9.49 -24.91 -17.65
C SER A 286 9.92 -25.45 -16.30
N LEU A 287 10.80 -24.68 -15.66
CA LEU A 287 11.17 -24.81 -14.25
C LEU A 287 11.19 -23.39 -13.67
N ASP A 288 10.17 -23.09 -12.88
CA ASP A 288 9.95 -21.75 -12.37
C ASP A 288 10.19 -21.73 -10.86
N PRO A 289 11.04 -20.82 -10.34
CA PRO A 289 11.24 -20.68 -8.90
C PRO A 289 9.99 -20.09 -8.25
N VAL A 290 9.48 -20.74 -7.20
CA VAL A 290 8.41 -20.24 -6.36
C VAL A 290 9.04 -19.54 -5.17
N ARG A 291 8.84 -18.23 -5.11
CA ARG A 291 9.32 -17.37 -4.03
C ARG A 291 8.18 -17.09 -3.10
N THR A 292 8.48 -16.89 -1.82
CA THR A 292 7.50 -16.34 -0.88
C THR A 292 7.12 -14.93 -1.33
N THR A 293 5.85 -14.72 -1.61
CA THR A 293 5.30 -13.42 -2.01
C THR A 293 4.68 -12.70 -0.82
N LEU A 294 4.45 -11.40 -0.93
CA LEU A 294 3.64 -10.69 0.07
C LEU A 294 2.21 -11.25 0.17
N GLU A 295 1.71 -11.87 -0.91
CA GLU A 295 0.40 -12.54 -0.93
C GLU A 295 0.41 -13.77 -0.02
N ASP A 296 1.45 -14.62 -0.10
CA ASP A 296 1.59 -15.80 0.74
C ASP A 296 1.68 -15.41 2.22
N LEU A 297 2.45 -14.36 2.55
CA LEU A 297 2.53 -13.82 3.90
C LEU A 297 1.19 -13.28 4.40
N LEU A 298 0.47 -12.56 3.55
CA LEU A 298 -0.84 -12.04 3.90
C LEU A 298 -1.83 -13.19 4.16
N MET A 299 -1.84 -14.21 3.29
CA MET A 299 -2.74 -15.36 3.40
C MET A 299 -2.45 -16.21 4.63
N SER A 300 -1.18 -16.50 4.93
CA SER A 300 -0.80 -17.27 6.14
C SER A 300 -1.30 -16.60 7.42
N HIS A 301 -1.17 -15.29 7.54
CA HIS A 301 -1.66 -14.55 8.70
C HIS A 301 -3.18 -14.39 8.74
N TYR A 302 -3.85 -14.50 7.59
CA TYR A 302 -5.31 -14.47 7.52
C TYR A 302 -5.93 -15.78 8.01
N GLU A 303 -5.34 -16.93 7.67
CA GLU A 303 -5.78 -18.25 8.09
C GLU A 303 -5.63 -18.46 9.60
N GLU A 304 -4.57 -17.91 10.20
CA GLU A 304 -4.35 -17.97 11.67
C GLU A 304 -5.44 -17.23 12.48
N THR A 305 -6.12 -16.25 11.87
CA THR A 305 -7.15 -15.44 12.56
C THR A 305 -8.57 -15.92 12.30
N GLY A 306 -8.79 -16.81 11.34
CA GLY A 306 -10.10 -17.39 10.97
C GLY A 306 -10.45 -18.70 11.66
N SER A 307 -9.62 -19.16 12.62
CA SER A 307 -9.82 -20.42 13.36
C SER A 307 -10.43 -20.19 14.74
#